data_4dc16b9d8786be765baea01668025489
#
_entry.id   4dc16b9d8786be765baea01668025489
#
_cell.length_a   1.000
_cell.length_b   1.000
_cell.length_c   1.000
_cell.angle_alpha   90.00
_cell.angle_beta   90.00
_cell.angle_gamma   90.00
#
_symmetry.space_group_name_H-M   'P 1'
#
loop_
_entity.id
_entity.type
_entity.pdbx_description
1 polymer ?
#
loop_
_entity_poly.entity_id
_entity_poly.type
_entity_poly.pdbx_seq_one_letter_code
_entity_poly.pdbx_strand_id
1 'polypeptide(L)'
;MTADGTRDADARRAAIDPRRSFIVQAPAGSGKTSLLTLRYLRLLATVDSPEEIVAITFTRKAASEMRHRILDALAAASRPLEPGAPPHLQERHTLAAAALARSRARGWDLERNTARLHVQTIDGLNHWLAQRLPLAARIGLDASLVDDARPLY
;
A
#
# COMPACT_ATOMS: atom_id res chain seq x y z
N MET A 1 19.54 14.22 -21.39
CA MET A 1 19.23 13.58 -20.10
C MET A 1 20.24 14.07 -19.09
N THR A 2 19.83 14.90 -18.15
CA THR A 2 20.72 15.51 -17.17
C THR A 2 21.12 14.48 -16.11
N ALA A 3 22.33 14.54 -15.57
CA ALA A 3 22.85 13.65 -14.53
C ALA A 3 21.96 13.58 -13.28
N ASP A 4 21.15 14.61 -13.04
CA ASP A 4 20.18 14.68 -11.96
C ASP A 4 18.96 13.75 -12.16
N GLY A 5 18.46 13.65 -13.40
CA GLY A 5 17.36 12.73 -13.72
C GLY A 5 17.73 11.25 -13.56
N THR A 6 19.00 10.92 -13.79
CA THR A 6 19.51 9.55 -13.61
C THR A 6 19.62 9.20 -12.12
N ARG A 7 20.09 10.13 -11.28
CA ARG A 7 20.18 9.96 -9.82
C ARG A 7 18.80 9.77 -9.17
N ASP A 8 17.80 10.54 -9.61
CA ASP A 8 16.41 10.39 -9.09
C ASP A 8 15.83 9.02 -9.49
N ALA A 9 16.05 8.56 -10.70
CA ALA A 9 15.61 7.25 -11.16
C ALA A 9 16.25 6.09 -10.39
N ASP A 10 17.54 6.18 -10.08
CA ASP A 10 18.26 5.17 -9.30
C ASP A 10 17.82 5.18 -7.83
N ALA A 11 17.62 6.36 -7.24
CA ALA A 11 17.10 6.51 -5.89
C ALA A 11 15.67 5.93 -5.76
N ARG A 12 14.81 6.15 -6.76
CA ARG A 12 13.46 5.56 -6.82
C ARG A 12 13.50 4.05 -6.92
N ARG A 13 14.34 3.50 -7.78
CA ARG A 13 14.53 2.05 -7.91
C ARG A 13 15.03 1.43 -6.61
N ALA A 14 16.01 2.06 -5.95
CA ALA A 14 16.51 1.60 -4.65
C ALA A 14 15.39 1.63 -3.59
N ALA A 15 14.54 2.67 -3.57
CA ALA A 15 13.46 2.80 -2.59
C ALA A 15 12.34 1.74 -2.74
N ILE A 16 12.27 1.05 -3.87
CA ILE A 16 11.33 -0.07 -4.07
C ILE A 16 11.87 -1.39 -3.51
N ASP A 17 13.18 -1.52 -3.23
CA ASP A 17 13.78 -2.76 -2.71
C ASP A 17 13.17 -3.13 -1.33
N PRO A 18 12.46 -4.28 -1.21
CA PRO A 18 11.79 -4.68 0.02
C PRO A 18 12.74 -5.02 1.17
N ARG A 19 14.00 -5.31 0.88
CA ARG A 19 15.01 -5.74 1.87
C ARG A 19 15.67 -4.57 2.60
N ARG A 20 15.37 -3.32 2.21
CA ARG A 20 16.00 -2.12 2.74
C ARG A 20 14.95 -1.15 3.27
N SER A 21 15.32 -0.41 4.31
CA SER A 21 14.53 0.69 4.85
C SER A 21 14.95 2.02 4.23
N PHE A 22 14.00 2.92 4.00
CA PHE A 22 14.23 4.21 3.36
C PHE A 22 13.43 5.31 4.04
N ILE A 23 14.03 6.50 4.09
CA ILE A 23 13.31 7.76 4.33
C ILE A 23 13.25 8.48 2.98
N VAL A 24 12.04 8.80 2.52
CA VAL A 24 11.83 9.50 1.25
C VAL A 24 11.45 10.94 1.54
N GLN A 25 12.38 11.86 1.28
CA GLN A 25 12.14 13.29 1.38
C GLN A 25 12.03 13.88 -0.02
N ALA A 26 10.87 14.47 -0.32
CA ALA A 26 10.61 15.03 -1.63
C ALA A 26 9.47 16.06 -1.57
N PRO A 27 9.45 17.09 -2.44
CA PRO A 27 8.40 18.11 -2.48
C PRO A 27 7.00 17.54 -2.70
N ALA A 28 5.96 18.34 -2.45
CA ALA A 28 4.60 17.99 -2.86
C ALA A 28 4.54 17.81 -4.39
N GLY A 29 3.72 16.86 -4.86
CA GLY A 29 3.60 16.57 -6.29
C GLY A 29 4.74 15.75 -6.91
N SER A 30 5.82 15.44 -6.20
CA SER A 30 6.98 14.68 -6.69
C SER A 30 6.75 13.19 -6.96
N GLY A 31 5.51 12.68 -6.78
CA GLY A 31 5.19 11.28 -7.01
C GLY A 31 5.48 10.34 -5.82
N LYS A 32 5.61 10.85 -4.58
CA LYS A 32 5.80 10.03 -3.36
C LYS A 32 4.77 8.91 -3.24
N THR A 33 3.48 9.22 -3.44
CA THR A 33 2.41 8.22 -3.36
C THR A 33 2.56 7.14 -4.44
N SER A 34 2.99 7.53 -5.64
CA SER A 34 3.28 6.58 -6.71
C SER A 34 4.41 5.63 -6.32
N LEU A 35 5.51 6.15 -5.76
CA LEU A 35 6.63 5.36 -5.27
C LEU A 35 6.19 4.37 -4.17
N LEU A 36 5.39 4.83 -3.21
CA LEU A 36 4.85 3.97 -2.14
C LEU A 36 3.93 2.88 -2.70
N THR A 37 3.13 3.18 -3.72
CA THR A 37 2.31 2.19 -4.42
C THR A 37 3.18 1.11 -5.10
N LEU A 38 4.24 1.51 -5.81
CA LEU A 38 5.18 0.56 -6.43
C LEU A 38 5.87 -0.31 -5.38
N ARG A 39 6.31 0.29 -4.26
CA ARG A 39 6.89 -0.45 -3.15
C ARG A 39 5.90 -1.45 -2.54
N TYR A 40 4.65 -1.05 -2.36
CA TYR A 40 3.59 -1.94 -1.84
C TYR A 40 3.36 -3.13 -2.77
N LEU A 41 3.28 -2.91 -4.09
CA LEU A 41 3.16 -3.97 -5.09
C LEU A 41 4.38 -4.91 -5.06
N ARG A 42 5.58 -4.36 -4.90
CA ARG A 42 6.80 -5.16 -4.76
C ARG A 42 6.78 -6.03 -3.52
N LEU A 43 6.34 -5.50 -2.39
CA LEU A 43 6.18 -6.25 -1.14
C LEU A 43 5.15 -7.38 -1.30
N LEU A 44 3.99 -7.11 -1.90
CA LEU A 44 2.98 -8.13 -2.18
C LEU A 44 3.53 -9.33 -2.97
N ALA A 45 4.49 -9.10 -3.85
CA ALA A 45 5.14 -10.17 -4.60
C ALA A 45 6.10 -11.03 -3.76
N THR A 46 6.44 -10.63 -2.53
CA THR A 46 7.47 -11.29 -1.70
C THR A 46 6.94 -11.91 -0.41
N VAL A 47 5.90 -11.35 0.20
CA VAL A 47 5.33 -11.80 1.48
C VAL A 47 4.56 -13.12 1.37
N ASP A 48 4.34 -13.78 2.50
CA ASP A 48 3.54 -14.99 2.58
C ASP A 48 2.05 -14.70 2.81
N SER A 49 1.74 -13.55 3.39
CA SER A 49 0.37 -13.06 3.60
C SER A 49 0.30 -11.55 3.36
N PRO A 50 -0.75 -11.04 2.70
CA PRO A 50 -0.88 -9.60 2.44
C PRO A 50 -0.97 -8.77 3.73
N GLU A 51 -1.43 -9.36 4.82
CA GLU A 51 -1.53 -8.75 6.14
C GLU A 51 -0.18 -8.41 6.78
N GLU A 52 0.93 -8.97 6.27
CA GLU A 52 2.29 -8.62 6.70
C GLU A 52 2.69 -7.20 6.26
N ILE A 53 1.96 -6.61 5.31
CA ILE A 53 2.24 -5.27 4.82
C ILE A 53 1.25 -4.29 5.43
N VAL A 54 1.76 -3.33 6.20
CA VAL A 54 0.94 -2.25 6.78
C VAL A 54 1.37 -0.92 6.19
N ALA A 55 0.44 -0.22 5.55
CA ALA A 55 0.62 1.16 5.10
C ALA A 55 -0.24 2.09 5.95
N ILE A 56 0.39 3.10 6.54
CA ILE A 56 -0.25 4.02 7.47
C ILE A 56 -0.26 5.43 6.89
N THR A 57 -1.39 6.10 7.01
CA THR A 57 -1.57 7.51 6.61
C THR A 57 -2.25 8.29 7.74
N PHE A 58 -2.28 9.64 7.60
CA PHE A 58 -2.98 10.49 8.56
C PHE A 58 -4.49 10.60 8.28
N THR A 59 -4.92 10.45 7.01
CA THR A 59 -6.32 10.68 6.63
C THR A 59 -6.95 9.46 5.98
N ARG A 60 -8.24 9.26 6.24
CA ARG A 60 -9.06 8.23 5.58
C ARG A 60 -9.04 8.38 4.06
N LYS A 61 -9.05 9.62 3.55
CA LYS A 61 -8.95 9.92 2.12
C LYS A 61 -7.65 9.41 1.51
N ALA A 62 -6.50 9.71 2.13
CA ALA A 62 -5.21 9.23 1.63
C ALA A 62 -5.09 7.70 1.68
N ALA A 63 -5.63 7.04 2.72
CA ALA A 63 -5.69 5.59 2.79
C ALA A 63 -6.54 5.01 1.65
N SER A 64 -7.72 5.59 1.41
CA SER A 64 -8.61 5.17 0.32
C SER A 64 -7.95 5.36 -1.05
N GLU A 65 -7.35 6.52 -1.32
CA GLU A 65 -6.64 6.77 -2.58
C GLU A 65 -5.49 5.78 -2.81
N MET A 66 -4.69 5.50 -1.80
CA MET A 66 -3.60 4.52 -1.93
C MET A 66 -4.15 3.12 -2.22
N ARG A 67 -5.21 2.71 -1.51
CA ARG A 67 -5.85 1.41 -1.74
C ARG A 67 -6.38 1.30 -3.17
N HIS A 68 -7.09 2.33 -3.68
CA HIS A 68 -7.56 2.35 -5.05
C HIS A 68 -6.42 2.22 -6.06
N ARG A 69 -5.34 2.97 -5.88
CA ARG A 69 -4.16 2.90 -6.77
C ARG A 69 -3.54 1.50 -6.83
N ILE A 70 -3.50 0.79 -5.70
CA ILE A 70 -3.01 -0.60 -5.64
C ILE A 70 -3.97 -1.52 -6.39
N LEU A 71 -5.28 -1.42 -6.14
CA LEU A 71 -6.30 -2.26 -6.79
C LEU A 71 -6.37 -2.00 -8.29
N ASP A 72 -6.31 -0.73 -8.72
CA ASP A 72 -6.27 -0.36 -10.13
C ASP A 72 -5.05 -0.95 -10.83
N ALA A 73 -3.88 -0.94 -10.16
CA ALA A 73 -2.67 -1.53 -10.71
C ALA A 73 -2.81 -3.06 -10.86
N LEU A 74 -3.38 -3.75 -9.88
CA LEU A 74 -3.63 -5.20 -9.92
C LEU A 74 -4.65 -5.53 -11.03
N ALA A 75 -5.73 -4.78 -11.13
CA ALA A 75 -6.75 -4.97 -12.17
C ALA A 75 -6.16 -4.71 -13.58
N ALA A 76 -5.35 -3.67 -13.74
CA ALA A 76 -4.67 -3.38 -15.00
C ALA A 76 -3.69 -4.50 -15.41
N ALA A 77 -3.03 -5.13 -14.43
CA ALA A 77 -2.08 -6.22 -14.69
C ALA A 77 -2.74 -7.56 -15.09
N SER A 78 -4.07 -7.66 -14.97
CA SER A 78 -4.83 -8.80 -15.49
C SER A 78 -4.91 -8.83 -17.03
N ARG A 79 -4.54 -7.74 -17.68
CA ARG A 79 -4.57 -7.57 -19.13
C ARG A 79 -3.15 -7.33 -19.65
N PRO A 80 -2.86 -7.72 -20.90
CA PRO A 80 -1.60 -7.35 -21.54
C PRO A 80 -1.43 -5.84 -21.57
N LEU A 81 -0.20 -5.38 -21.38
CA LEU A 81 0.14 -3.97 -21.53
C LEU A 81 0.19 -3.62 -23.02
N GLU A 82 -0.31 -2.43 -23.38
CA GLU A 82 -0.24 -1.91 -24.74
C GLU A 82 1.22 -1.79 -25.24
N PRO A 83 1.49 -2.20 -26.49
CA PRO A 83 2.81 -2.03 -27.09
C PRO A 83 3.24 -0.55 -27.08
N GLY A 84 4.47 -0.28 -26.63
CA GLY A 84 5.00 1.09 -26.58
C GLY A 84 4.56 1.90 -25.36
N ALA A 85 3.94 1.29 -24.36
CA ALA A 85 3.59 1.98 -23.11
C ALA A 85 4.81 2.65 -22.46
N PRO A 86 4.65 3.83 -21.83
CA PRO A 86 5.72 4.55 -21.16
C PRO A 86 6.43 3.71 -20.08
N PRO A 87 7.75 3.92 -19.83
CA PRO A 87 8.52 3.11 -18.88
C PRO A 87 7.92 3.00 -17.48
N HIS A 88 7.34 4.08 -16.96
CA HIS A 88 6.70 4.09 -15.64
C HIS A 88 5.42 3.21 -15.58
N LEU A 89 4.70 3.07 -16.68
CA LEU A 89 3.56 2.16 -16.78
C LEU A 89 4.03 0.71 -16.92
N GLN A 90 5.12 0.47 -17.64
CA GLN A 90 5.73 -0.86 -17.77
C GLN A 90 6.21 -1.36 -16.41
N GLU A 91 6.93 -0.52 -15.64
CA GLU A 91 7.40 -0.87 -14.29
C GLU A 91 6.22 -1.20 -13.35
N ARG A 92 5.20 -0.32 -13.31
CA ARG A 92 3.99 -0.55 -12.50
C ARG A 92 3.29 -1.85 -12.89
N HIS A 93 3.12 -2.10 -14.17
CA HIS A 93 2.49 -3.31 -14.68
C HIS A 93 3.28 -4.57 -14.29
N THR A 94 4.59 -4.55 -14.43
CA THR A 94 5.47 -5.68 -14.08
C THR A 94 5.36 -6.01 -12.59
N LEU A 95 5.41 -5.00 -11.71
CA LEU A 95 5.28 -5.20 -10.27
C LEU A 95 3.88 -5.69 -9.88
N ALA A 96 2.84 -5.14 -10.49
CA ALA A 96 1.47 -5.56 -10.25
C ALA A 96 1.20 -6.99 -10.75
N ALA A 97 1.75 -7.37 -11.92
CA ALA A 97 1.64 -8.73 -12.43
C ALA A 97 2.32 -9.75 -11.51
N ALA A 98 3.49 -9.43 -10.96
CA ALA A 98 4.17 -10.27 -9.99
C ALA A 98 3.35 -10.42 -8.68
N ALA A 99 2.77 -9.33 -8.17
CA ALA A 99 1.89 -9.35 -7.00
C ALA A 99 0.62 -10.18 -7.26
N LEU A 100 0.01 -10.03 -8.44
CA LEU A 100 -1.17 -10.80 -8.84
C LEU A 100 -0.87 -12.30 -8.99
N ALA A 101 0.27 -12.65 -9.58
CA ALA A 101 0.72 -14.04 -9.67
C ALA A 101 0.91 -14.65 -8.27
N ARG A 102 1.52 -13.90 -7.33
CA ARG A 102 1.68 -14.32 -5.93
C ARG A 102 0.31 -14.50 -5.25
N SER A 103 -0.60 -13.54 -5.44
CA SER A 103 -1.97 -13.59 -4.91
C SER A 103 -2.70 -14.85 -5.35
N ARG A 104 -2.62 -15.20 -6.63
CA ARG A 104 -3.21 -16.42 -7.18
C ARG A 104 -2.55 -17.69 -6.63
N ALA A 105 -1.22 -17.73 -6.60
CA ALA A 105 -0.48 -18.89 -6.08
C ALA A 105 -0.76 -19.17 -4.60
N ARG A 106 -1.09 -18.14 -3.82
CA ARG A 106 -1.38 -18.23 -2.37
C ARG A 106 -2.90 -18.21 -2.06
N GLY A 107 -3.76 -18.10 -3.05
CA GLY A 107 -5.21 -18.07 -2.86
C GLY A 107 -5.71 -16.84 -2.08
N TRP A 108 -5.05 -15.67 -2.22
CA TRP A 108 -5.42 -14.46 -1.47
C TRP A 108 -6.71 -13.81 -1.95
N ASP A 109 -7.01 -13.91 -3.23
CA ASP A 109 -8.17 -13.31 -3.90
C ASP A 109 -8.34 -11.81 -3.59
N LEU A 110 -7.25 -11.05 -3.76
CA LEU A 110 -7.19 -9.63 -3.40
C LEU A 110 -8.18 -8.77 -4.19
N GLU A 111 -8.57 -9.18 -5.39
CA GLU A 111 -9.54 -8.46 -6.22
C GLU A 111 -10.94 -8.49 -5.59
N ARG A 112 -11.29 -9.57 -4.88
CA ARG A 112 -12.58 -9.72 -4.17
C ARG A 112 -12.45 -9.40 -2.68
N ASN A 113 -11.31 -9.69 -2.09
CA ASN A 113 -11.07 -9.53 -0.65
C ASN A 113 -10.11 -8.36 -0.37
N THR A 114 -10.53 -7.16 -0.74
CA THR A 114 -9.74 -5.93 -0.62
C THR A 114 -9.44 -5.52 0.82
N ALA A 115 -10.20 -6.03 1.80
CA ALA A 115 -9.99 -5.79 3.23
C ALA A 115 -8.67 -6.37 3.75
N ARG A 116 -8.07 -7.33 3.03
CA ARG A 116 -6.76 -7.89 3.34
C ARG A 116 -5.60 -6.91 3.08
N LEU A 117 -5.84 -5.84 2.33
CA LEU A 117 -4.86 -4.76 2.14
C LEU A 117 -4.91 -3.81 3.34
N HIS A 118 -3.96 -3.93 4.25
CA HIS A 118 -3.87 -3.09 5.45
C HIS A 118 -3.32 -1.70 5.11
N VAL A 119 -4.11 -0.94 4.34
CA VAL A 119 -3.88 0.49 4.06
C VAL A 119 -4.87 1.29 4.89
N GLN A 120 -4.43 1.96 5.95
CA GLN A 120 -5.32 2.54 6.94
C GLN A 120 -4.72 3.78 7.61
N THR A 121 -5.52 4.46 8.43
CA THR A 121 -5.01 5.53 9.28
C THR A 121 -4.36 4.96 10.53
N ILE A 122 -3.59 5.80 11.25
CA ILE A 122 -3.00 5.41 12.53
C ILE A 122 -4.09 5.02 13.55
N ASP A 123 -5.21 5.75 13.56
CA ASP A 123 -6.36 5.43 14.44
C ASP A 123 -7.00 4.10 14.04
N GLY A 124 -7.12 3.84 12.74
CA GLY A 124 -7.60 2.56 12.23
C GLY A 124 -6.71 1.39 12.64
N LEU A 125 -5.38 1.58 12.62
CA LEU A 125 -4.43 0.59 13.10
C LEU A 125 -4.58 0.35 14.61
N ASN A 126 -4.67 1.42 15.40
CA ASN A 126 -4.85 1.33 16.85
C ASN A 126 -6.14 0.58 17.21
N HIS A 127 -7.23 0.90 16.52
CA HIS A 127 -8.51 0.22 16.71
C HIS A 127 -8.41 -1.27 16.36
N TRP A 128 -7.81 -1.61 15.23
CA TRP A 128 -7.60 -2.99 14.82
C TRP A 128 -6.73 -3.79 15.82
N LEU A 129 -5.67 -3.17 16.35
CA LEU A 129 -4.84 -3.77 17.40
C LEU A 129 -5.62 -3.98 18.71
N ALA A 130 -6.38 -2.97 19.12
CA ALA A 130 -7.19 -3.02 20.34
C ALA A 130 -8.24 -4.16 20.31
N GLN A 131 -8.89 -4.35 19.16
CA GLN A 131 -9.85 -5.44 18.97
C GLN A 131 -9.21 -6.83 19.03
N ARG A 132 -7.95 -6.96 18.61
CA ARG A 132 -7.20 -8.23 18.63
C ARG A 132 -6.58 -8.55 19.99
N LEU A 133 -6.38 -7.54 20.82
CA LEU A 133 -5.77 -7.65 22.14
C LEU A 133 -6.66 -7.00 23.21
N PRO A 134 -7.94 -7.41 23.34
CA PRO A 134 -8.91 -6.71 24.22
C PRO A 134 -8.49 -6.70 25.69
N LEU A 135 -7.85 -7.77 26.18
CA LEU A 135 -7.35 -7.84 27.54
C LEU A 135 -6.15 -6.92 27.79
N ALA A 136 -5.22 -6.84 26.84
CA ALA A 136 -4.04 -5.98 26.94
C ALA A 136 -4.40 -4.49 26.75
N ALA A 137 -5.36 -4.19 25.88
CA ALA A 137 -5.84 -2.84 25.63
C ALA A 137 -6.81 -2.32 26.70
N ARG A 138 -7.30 -3.18 27.60
CA ARG A 138 -8.34 -2.86 28.61
C ARG A 138 -9.61 -2.24 28.01
N ILE A 139 -9.93 -2.60 26.78
CA ILE A 139 -11.08 -2.12 26.03
C ILE A 139 -12.15 -3.23 26.04
N GLY A 140 -13.42 -2.86 26.26
CA GLY A 140 -14.54 -3.80 26.17
C GLY A 140 -14.69 -4.37 24.73
N LEU A 141 -15.36 -5.53 24.62
CA LEU A 141 -15.52 -6.24 23.33
C LEU A 141 -16.31 -5.44 22.28
N ASP A 142 -17.08 -4.42 22.68
CA ASP A 142 -17.94 -3.59 21.81
C ASP A 142 -17.41 -2.15 21.65
N ALA A 143 -16.11 -1.94 21.71
CA ALA A 143 -15.54 -0.61 21.50
C ALA A 143 -15.78 -0.13 20.05
N SER A 144 -16.53 0.96 19.89
CA SER A 144 -16.72 1.65 18.61
C SER A 144 -15.89 2.92 18.56
N LEU A 145 -15.43 3.27 17.35
CA LEU A 145 -14.69 4.49 17.12
C LEU A 145 -15.69 5.64 16.96
N VAL A 146 -15.62 6.63 17.83
CA VAL A 146 -16.50 7.81 17.80
C VAL A 146 -15.72 8.98 17.23
N ASP A 147 -16.21 9.56 16.14
CA ASP A 147 -15.54 10.70 15.46
C ASP A 147 -15.69 12.01 16.27
N ASP A 148 -16.71 12.12 17.10
CA ASP A 148 -16.96 13.28 17.97
C ASP A 148 -17.25 12.80 19.42
N ALA A 149 -16.32 13.08 20.31
CA ALA A 149 -16.45 12.68 21.72
C ALA A 149 -17.31 13.64 22.57
N ARG A 150 -17.74 14.79 22.04
CA ARG A 150 -18.56 15.79 22.78
C ARG A 150 -19.85 15.22 23.37
N PRO A 151 -20.57 14.29 22.73
CA PRO A 151 -21.76 13.69 23.33
C PRO A 151 -21.48 12.75 24.53
N LEU A 152 -20.20 12.44 24.81
CA LEU A 152 -19.80 11.53 25.91
C LEU A 152 -19.43 12.29 27.18
N TYR A 153 -19.39 13.62 27.17
CA TYR A 153 -19.15 14.52 28.29
C TYR A 153 -20.34 15.46 28.44
#